data_807da23eb095fce8f3d92b92d2f00dc4
#
_entry.id   807da23eb095fce8f3d92b92d2f00dc4
#
_cell.length_a   1.000
_cell.length_b   1.000
_cell.length_c   1.000
_cell.angle_alpha   90.00
_cell.angle_beta   90.00
_cell.angle_gamma   90.00
#
_symmetry.space_group_name_H-M   'P 1'
#
loop_
_entity.id
_entity.type
_entity.pdbx_description
1 polymer ?
#
loop_
_entity_poly.entity_id
_entity_poly.type
_entity_poly.pdbx_seq_one_letter_code
_entity_poly.pdbx_strand_id
1 'polypeptide(L)'
;MEQIQTAIEAIVLPNSNRTIASEKALTKLTQQDGNIHVTLRFAYPVAHLQDAFIQAIAQATDTPASNIHLTLENKIVTHKVQQGVNTIKGVKNIIAIASGKGGVGKSTTTTNLAIALSKMGARVGVLDADIYGPSQPTMLGVSDLQPEQKDGKFIPVTNAAGIQTMSIGFLVNTDQAVVWRGPMVSQALQQLLFQSQWDDVDYLFIDLPPGTGDVQLTLSQKIPVTASVIVTTPQDIALLDARKAVDMFAKVNIPILGIIENMATHICSQCGHAEAIFGSDGGKMLSENLNVPLLAQLPLSLPIRQAMDQGQGVELQQTETAIANLYQQATWQIILKISDMGKDFSNAFPKIVIE
;
A
#
# COMPACT_ATOMS: atom_id res chain seq x y z
N MET A 1 16.60 -25.33 -24.88
CA MET A 1 16.44 -23.92 -24.45
C MET A 1 15.04 -23.39 -24.76
N GLU A 2 14.54 -23.49 -25.99
CA GLU A 2 13.22 -23.00 -26.39
C GLU A 2 12.07 -23.64 -25.58
N GLN A 3 12.12 -24.95 -25.37
CA GLN A 3 11.15 -25.65 -24.51
C GLN A 3 11.15 -25.18 -23.06
N ILE A 4 12.34 -24.95 -22.47
CA ILE A 4 12.49 -24.41 -21.12
C ILE A 4 11.93 -23.00 -21.05
N GLN A 5 12.21 -22.17 -22.03
CA GLN A 5 11.69 -20.80 -22.11
C GLN A 5 10.16 -20.81 -22.15
N THR A 6 9.56 -21.61 -23.05
CA THR A 6 8.10 -21.73 -23.17
C THR A 6 7.47 -22.19 -21.84
N ALA A 7 8.09 -23.17 -21.17
CA ALA A 7 7.60 -23.69 -19.90
C ALA A 7 7.64 -22.62 -18.80
N ILE A 8 8.72 -21.84 -18.71
CA ILE A 8 8.86 -20.74 -17.74
C ILE A 8 7.85 -19.61 -18.04
N GLU A 9 7.71 -19.22 -19.30
CA GLU A 9 6.79 -18.16 -19.73
C GLU A 9 5.32 -18.50 -19.47
N ALA A 10 4.95 -19.78 -19.41
CA ALA A 10 3.60 -20.23 -19.09
C ALA A 10 3.26 -20.21 -17.59
N ILE A 11 4.23 -20.00 -16.70
CA ILE A 11 4.01 -19.96 -15.25
C ILE A 11 3.08 -18.80 -14.91
N VAL A 12 2.01 -19.10 -14.15
CA VAL A 12 1.01 -18.15 -13.69
C VAL A 12 1.45 -17.53 -12.36
N LEU A 13 1.33 -16.21 -12.24
CA LEU A 13 1.59 -15.49 -11.01
C LEU A 13 0.51 -15.81 -9.95
N PRO A 14 0.91 -16.05 -8.68
CA PRO A 14 -0.03 -16.37 -7.61
C PRO A 14 -1.16 -15.34 -7.49
N ASN A 15 -2.38 -15.83 -7.26
CA ASN A 15 -3.60 -15.00 -7.08
C ASN A 15 -3.85 -14.02 -8.24
N SER A 16 -3.48 -14.39 -9.46
CA SER A 16 -3.73 -13.59 -10.66
C SER A 16 -3.97 -14.49 -11.89
N ASN A 17 -4.46 -13.90 -12.97
CA ASN A 17 -4.57 -14.57 -14.28
C ASN A 17 -3.39 -14.19 -15.21
N ARG A 18 -2.30 -13.67 -14.65
CA ARG A 18 -1.14 -13.21 -15.39
C ARG A 18 -0.08 -14.29 -15.45
N THR A 19 0.61 -14.39 -16.57
CA THR A 19 1.75 -15.29 -16.75
C THR A 19 3.05 -14.50 -16.87
N ILE A 20 4.20 -15.16 -16.70
CA ILE A 20 5.51 -14.56 -16.96
C ILE A 20 5.57 -14.01 -18.39
N ALA A 21 4.95 -14.70 -19.37
CA ALA A 21 4.85 -14.22 -20.75
C ALA A 21 4.00 -12.95 -20.88
N SER A 22 2.80 -12.91 -20.27
CA SER A 22 1.92 -11.74 -20.35
C SER A 22 2.54 -10.49 -19.74
N GLU A 23 3.36 -10.65 -18.69
CA GLU A 23 4.13 -9.59 -18.06
C GLU A 23 5.43 -9.23 -18.79
N LYS A 24 5.81 -10.05 -19.81
CA LYS A 24 7.11 -9.93 -20.50
C LYS A 24 8.28 -9.92 -19.50
N ALA A 25 8.14 -10.72 -18.46
CA ALA A 25 9.03 -10.63 -17.30
C ALA A 25 10.37 -11.34 -17.54
N LEU A 26 10.42 -12.38 -18.39
CA LEU A 26 11.66 -13.11 -18.65
C LEU A 26 12.65 -12.22 -19.44
N THR A 27 13.77 -11.85 -18.82
CA THR A 27 14.80 -10.99 -19.43
C THR A 27 16.08 -11.73 -19.75
N LYS A 28 16.39 -12.79 -19.00
CA LYS A 28 17.57 -13.61 -19.25
C LYS A 28 17.29 -15.07 -18.87
N LEU A 29 17.73 -15.99 -19.71
CA LEU A 29 17.68 -17.42 -19.47
C LEU A 29 18.98 -18.06 -19.99
N THR A 30 19.68 -18.76 -19.11
CA THR A 30 20.87 -19.55 -19.48
C THR A 30 20.84 -20.89 -18.77
N GLN A 31 21.41 -21.90 -19.40
CA GLN A 31 21.58 -23.23 -18.81
C GLN A 31 23.04 -23.64 -18.91
N GLN A 32 23.63 -24.04 -17.79
CA GLN A 32 25.00 -24.47 -17.72
C GLN A 32 25.15 -25.58 -16.67
N ASP A 33 25.79 -26.69 -17.01
CA ASP A 33 26.09 -27.80 -16.11
C ASP A 33 24.89 -28.32 -15.31
N GLY A 34 23.70 -28.37 -15.95
CA GLY A 34 22.46 -28.79 -15.29
C GLY A 34 21.79 -27.72 -14.44
N ASN A 35 22.39 -26.54 -14.29
CA ASN A 35 21.80 -25.39 -13.61
C ASN A 35 21.06 -24.47 -14.59
N ILE A 36 19.90 -23.95 -14.16
CA ILE A 36 19.11 -22.99 -14.92
C ILE A 36 19.20 -21.62 -14.22
N HIS A 37 19.73 -20.63 -14.91
CA HIS A 37 19.79 -19.25 -14.43
C HIS A 37 18.69 -18.43 -15.13
N VAL A 38 17.79 -17.88 -14.33
CA VAL A 38 16.62 -17.12 -14.80
C VAL A 38 16.67 -15.73 -14.20
N THR A 39 16.47 -14.70 -15.02
CA THR A 39 16.21 -13.33 -14.52
C THR A 39 14.82 -12.92 -14.95
N LEU A 40 13.98 -12.62 -13.95
CA LEU A 40 12.64 -12.08 -14.15
C LEU A 40 12.60 -10.63 -13.69
N ARG A 41 12.04 -9.75 -14.54
CA ARG A 41 11.88 -8.33 -14.24
C ARG A 41 10.42 -7.93 -14.30
N PHE A 42 9.93 -7.34 -13.22
CA PHE A 42 8.55 -6.88 -13.11
C PHE A 42 8.49 -5.35 -12.93
N ALA A 43 7.35 -4.76 -13.32
CA ALA A 43 7.05 -3.34 -13.11
C ALA A 43 6.52 -3.04 -11.69
N TYR A 44 6.52 -4.02 -10.81
CA TYR A 44 6.02 -3.98 -9.43
C TYR A 44 6.82 -4.95 -8.54
N PRO A 45 6.77 -4.81 -7.19
CA PRO A 45 7.56 -5.62 -6.27
C PRO A 45 7.09 -7.08 -6.21
N VAL A 46 8.02 -8.02 -6.29
CA VAL A 46 7.76 -9.47 -6.33
C VAL A 46 8.70 -10.29 -5.44
N ALA A 47 9.48 -9.65 -4.54
CA ALA A 47 10.47 -10.39 -3.74
C ALA A 47 9.83 -11.51 -2.90
N HIS A 48 8.59 -11.33 -2.42
CA HIS A 48 7.82 -12.32 -1.68
C HIS A 48 7.47 -13.58 -2.49
N LEU A 49 7.64 -13.57 -3.80
CA LEU A 49 7.36 -14.70 -4.70
C LEU A 49 8.62 -15.52 -5.06
N GLN A 50 9.78 -15.20 -4.49
CA GLN A 50 11.06 -15.85 -4.80
C GLN A 50 10.94 -17.38 -4.75
N ASP A 51 10.53 -17.92 -3.61
CA ASP A 51 10.43 -19.37 -3.41
C ASP A 51 9.35 -20.00 -4.28
N ALA A 52 8.21 -19.32 -4.44
CA ALA A 52 7.11 -19.80 -5.28
C ALA A 52 7.54 -19.91 -6.75
N PHE A 53 8.28 -18.94 -7.27
CA PHE A 53 8.83 -19.00 -8.62
C PHE A 53 9.90 -20.09 -8.77
N ILE A 54 10.80 -20.26 -7.78
CA ILE A 54 11.80 -21.35 -7.83
C ILE A 54 11.10 -22.71 -7.94
N GLN A 55 10.08 -22.95 -7.12
CA GLN A 55 9.33 -24.21 -7.15
C GLN A 55 8.56 -24.39 -8.48
N ALA A 56 7.91 -23.31 -8.97
CA ALA A 56 7.18 -23.37 -10.24
C ALA A 56 8.11 -23.63 -11.44
N ILE A 57 9.29 -22.98 -11.47
CA ILE A 57 10.29 -23.19 -12.51
C ILE A 57 10.83 -24.62 -12.42
N ALA A 58 11.16 -25.11 -11.25
CA ALA A 58 11.65 -26.46 -11.02
C ALA A 58 10.66 -27.50 -11.55
N GLN A 59 9.36 -27.32 -11.24
CA GLN A 59 8.30 -28.21 -11.73
C GLN A 59 8.11 -28.10 -13.25
N ALA A 60 8.11 -26.88 -13.81
CA ALA A 60 7.88 -26.65 -15.23
C ALA A 60 9.02 -27.15 -16.12
N THR A 61 10.24 -27.23 -15.58
CA THR A 61 11.45 -27.62 -16.34
C THR A 61 11.97 -29.01 -15.97
N ASP A 62 11.28 -29.74 -15.09
CA ASP A 62 11.72 -31.03 -14.53
C ASP A 62 13.17 -30.97 -14.00
N THR A 63 13.50 -29.87 -13.32
CA THR A 63 14.83 -29.59 -12.79
C THR A 63 14.75 -29.46 -11.27
N PRO A 64 15.67 -30.04 -10.47
CA PRO A 64 15.68 -29.85 -9.03
C PRO A 64 15.72 -28.38 -8.64
N ALA A 65 14.94 -27.97 -7.61
CA ALA A 65 14.90 -26.57 -7.16
C ALA A 65 16.28 -26.02 -6.74
N SER A 66 17.18 -26.89 -6.25
CA SER A 66 18.58 -26.55 -5.93
C SER A 66 19.40 -26.08 -7.14
N ASN A 67 18.97 -26.44 -8.35
CA ASN A 67 19.64 -26.09 -9.61
C ASN A 67 19.02 -24.90 -10.31
N ILE A 68 18.00 -24.27 -9.68
CA ILE A 68 17.36 -23.05 -10.19
C ILE A 68 17.97 -21.83 -9.52
N HIS A 69 18.64 -21.00 -10.28
CA HIS A 69 19.21 -19.72 -9.84
C HIS A 69 18.36 -18.58 -10.36
N LEU A 70 17.42 -18.11 -9.52
CA LEU A 70 16.48 -17.06 -9.87
C LEU A 70 16.96 -15.70 -9.38
N THR A 71 16.98 -14.72 -10.27
CA THR A 71 17.16 -13.31 -9.96
C THR A 71 15.85 -12.58 -10.25
N LEU A 72 15.29 -11.93 -9.22
CA LEU A 72 14.12 -11.06 -9.37
C LEU A 72 14.56 -9.60 -9.40
N GLU A 73 14.13 -8.87 -10.42
CA GLU A 73 14.38 -7.45 -10.58
C GLU A 73 13.05 -6.68 -10.58
N ASN A 74 12.99 -5.56 -9.85
CA ASN A 74 11.86 -4.66 -9.84
C ASN A 74 12.21 -3.36 -10.56
N LYS A 75 11.43 -3.00 -11.59
CA LYS A 75 11.50 -1.69 -12.22
C LYS A 75 10.16 -1.00 -12.07
N ILE A 76 9.89 -0.53 -10.85
CA ILE A 76 8.61 0.09 -10.51
C ILE A 76 8.42 1.36 -11.31
N VAL A 77 7.28 1.45 -12.00
CA VAL A 77 6.93 2.57 -12.87
C VAL A 77 6.00 3.56 -12.16
N THR A 78 6.03 4.81 -12.63
CA THR A 78 5.10 5.85 -12.19
C THR A 78 3.79 5.72 -12.97
N HIS A 79 2.66 5.85 -12.28
CA HIS A 79 1.35 5.86 -12.89
C HIS A 79 0.74 7.26 -12.90
N LYS A 80 -0.24 7.46 -13.80
CA LYS A 80 -0.92 8.74 -13.94
C LYS A 80 -1.67 9.11 -12.67
N VAL A 81 -1.66 10.39 -12.38
CA VAL A 81 -2.44 11.03 -11.32
C VAL A 81 -3.48 11.98 -11.93
N GLN A 82 -4.28 12.66 -11.11
CA GLN A 82 -5.25 13.65 -11.60
C GLN A 82 -4.57 14.74 -12.43
N GLN A 83 -5.28 15.27 -13.41
CA GLN A 83 -4.79 16.39 -14.22
C GLN A 83 -4.69 17.67 -13.38
N GLY A 84 -3.66 18.45 -13.65
CA GLY A 84 -3.46 19.76 -13.00
C GLY A 84 -2.84 19.73 -11.61
N VAL A 85 -2.42 18.54 -11.11
CA VAL A 85 -1.74 18.40 -9.83
C VAL A 85 -0.25 18.16 -10.03
N ASN A 86 0.60 18.84 -9.25
CA ASN A 86 2.05 18.66 -9.33
C ASN A 86 2.46 17.33 -8.70
N THR A 87 3.31 16.57 -9.37
CA THR A 87 3.92 15.36 -8.83
C THR A 87 4.87 15.67 -7.67
N ILE A 88 5.08 14.70 -6.78
CA ILE A 88 6.00 14.84 -5.66
C ILE A 88 7.36 14.29 -6.05
N LYS A 89 8.39 15.13 -5.89
CA LYS A 89 9.76 14.70 -6.17
C LYS A 89 10.16 13.56 -5.25
N GLY A 90 10.71 12.48 -5.82
CA GLY A 90 11.16 11.31 -5.07
C GLY A 90 10.07 10.30 -4.75
N VAL A 91 8.83 10.47 -5.27
CA VAL A 91 7.72 9.52 -5.08
C VAL A 91 7.16 9.11 -6.45
N LYS A 92 7.00 7.80 -6.67
CA LYS A 92 6.47 7.26 -7.94
C LYS A 92 4.95 7.11 -7.92
N ASN A 93 4.39 6.54 -6.86
CA ASN A 93 2.96 6.25 -6.76
C ASN A 93 2.42 6.64 -5.39
N ILE A 94 1.23 7.20 -5.33
CA ILE A 94 0.60 7.63 -4.07
C ILE A 94 -0.73 6.89 -3.91
N ILE A 95 -0.88 6.18 -2.79
CA ILE A 95 -2.08 5.43 -2.43
C ILE A 95 -2.73 6.11 -1.24
N ALA A 96 -3.92 6.68 -1.44
CA ALA A 96 -4.70 7.27 -0.36
C ALA A 96 -5.49 6.18 0.38
N ILE A 97 -5.32 6.09 1.69
CA ILE A 97 -6.14 5.23 2.54
C ILE A 97 -7.18 6.09 3.24
N ALA A 98 -8.43 5.80 2.97
CA ALA A 98 -9.56 6.60 3.43
C ALA A 98 -10.62 5.76 4.13
N SER A 99 -11.45 6.42 4.92
CA SER A 99 -12.62 5.82 5.54
C SER A 99 -13.75 6.83 5.65
N GLY A 100 -14.99 6.35 5.59
CA GLY A 100 -16.17 7.21 5.73
C GLY A 100 -16.38 7.72 7.15
N LYS A 101 -15.83 7.03 8.17
CA LYS A 101 -15.89 7.44 9.59
C LYS A 101 -14.65 7.03 10.36
N GLY A 102 -14.46 7.61 11.55
CA GLY A 102 -13.41 7.23 12.49
C GLY A 102 -13.64 5.87 13.16
N GLY A 103 -12.57 5.25 13.68
CA GLY A 103 -12.65 4.02 14.47
C GLY A 103 -12.75 2.71 13.67
N VAL A 104 -12.70 2.75 12.33
CA VAL A 104 -12.75 1.54 11.48
C VAL A 104 -11.38 0.84 11.33
N GLY A 105 -10.32 1.37 11.95
CA GLY A 105 -8.97 0.81 11.85
C GLY A 105 -8.21 1.21 10.59
N LYS A 106 -8.52 2.38 9.99
CA LYS A 106 -7.84 2.93 8.81
C LYS A 106 -6.32 2.99 9.00
N SER A 107 -5.84 3.62 10.07
CA SER A 107 -4.42 3.82 10.34
C SER A 107 -3.67 2.51 10.60
N THR A 108 -4.28 1.57 11.35
CA THR A 108 -3.79 0.20 11.52
C THR A 108 -3.63 -0.52 10.18
N THR A 109 -4.63 -0.38 9.30
CA THR A 109 -4.59 -0.97 7.95
C THR A 109 -3.48 -0.32 7.13
N THR A 110 -3.35 1.01 7.15
CA THR A 110 -2.27 1.74 6.45
C THR A 110 -0.89 1.25 6.86
N THR A 111 -0.61 1.17 8.17
CA THR A 111 0.67 0.68 8.70
C THR A 111 0.97 -0.74 8.22
N ASN A 112 0.02 -1.65 8.35
CA ASN A 112 0.25 -3.05 7.99
C ASN A 112 0.39 -3.28 6.48
N LEU A 113 -0.34 -2.54 5.63
CA LEU A 113 -0.14 -2.56 4.18
C LEU A 113 1.25 -2.02 3.80
N ALA A 114 1.71 -0.95 4.46
CA ALA A 114 3.04 -0.39 4.22
C ALA A 114 4.15 -1.38 4.60
N ILE A 115 4.03 -2.07 5.74
CA ILE A 115 4.98 -3.11 6.17
C ILE A 115 4.96 -4.29 5.19
N ALA A 116 3.78 -4.76 4.80
CA ALA A 116 3.66 -5.85 3.83
C ALA A 116 4.31 -5.49 2.49
N LEU A 117 4.10 -4.26 2.00
CA LEU A 117 4.68 -3.79 0.74
C LEU A 117 6.21 -3.64 0.80
N SER A 118 6.74 -3.18 1.94
CA SER A 118 8.19 -3.13 2.17
C SER A 118 8.80 -4.54 2.12
N LYS A 119 8.16 -5.54 2.74
CA LYS A 119 8.58 -6.95 2.68
C LYS A 119 8.51 -7.55 1.27
N MET A 120 7.65 -7.01 0.41
CA MET A 120 7.58 -7.39 -1.01
C MET A 120 8.72 -6.79 -1.85
N GLY A 121 9.58 -5.96 -1.25
CA GLY A 121 10.76 -5.38 -1.87
C GLY A 121 10.55 -3.99 -2.48
N ALA A 122 9.50 -3.26 -2.12
CA ALA A 122 9.32 -1.86 -2.48
C ALA A 122 9.94 -0.91 -1.45
N ARG A 123 10.36 0.25 -1.89
CA ARG A 123 10.67 1.38 -1.01
C ARG A 123 9.38 2.12 -0.70
N VAL A 124 9.03 2.15 0.57
CA VAL A 124 7.72 2.60 1.04
C VAL A 124 7.85 3.87 1.86
N GLY A 125 6.92 4.79 1.64
CA GLY A 125 6.70 5.95 2.50
C GLY A 125 5.31 5.91 3.12
N VAL A 126 5.16 6.54 4.29
CA VAL A 126 3.87 6.78 4.95
C VAL A 126 3.78 8.24 5.34
N LEU A 127 2.72 8.91 4.90
CA LEU A 127 2.34 10.24 5.36
C LEU A 127 1.09 10.13 6.22
N ASP A 128 1.22 10.47 7.49
CA ASP A 128 0.10 10.63 8.39
C ASP A 128 -0.53 12.02 8.19
N ALA A 129 -1.69 12.03 7.61
CA ALA A 129 -2.47 13.22 7.34
C ALA A 129 -3.67 13.39 8.30
N ASP A 130 -3.82 12.50 9.30
CA ASP A 130 -4.87 12.62 10.31
C ASP A 130 -4.45 13.58 11.43
N ILE A 131 -4.79 14.84 11.22
CA ILE A 131 -4.40 15.95 12.13
C ILE A 131 -5.06 15.86 13.50
N TYR A 132 -6.22 15.23 13.57
CA TYR A 132 -7.00 15.12 14.80
C TYR A 132 -6.56 13.96 15.68
N GLY A 133 -5.87 12.98 15.13
CA GLY A 133 -5.40 11.80 15.84
C GLY A 133 -4.19 11.17 15.14
N PRO A 134 -3.06 11.89 15.04
CA PRO A 134 -1.88 11.35 14.38
C PRO A 134 -1.40 10.10 15.12
N SER A 135 -1.26 9.00 14.41
CA SER A 135 -1.00 7.69 14.99
C SER A 135 0.12 6.90 14.30
N GLN A 136 0.46 7.26 13.06
CA GLN A 136 1.47 6.53 12.29
C GLN A 136 2.86 6.51 12.95
N PRO A 137 3.37 7.59 13.60
CA PRO A 137 4.63 7.52 14.30
C PRO A 137 4.68 6.44 15.38
N THR A 138 3.60 6.31 16.17
CA THR A 138 3.49 5.26 17.20
C THR A 138 3.43 3.88 16.56
N MET A 139 2.54 3.67 15.59
CA MET A 139 2.33 2.36 14.95
C MET A 139 3.55 1.86 14.18
N LEU A 140 4.37 2.77 13.64
CA LEU A 140 5.61 2.44 12.91
C LEU A 140 6.85 2.42 13.81
N GLY A 141 6.71 2.66 15.13
CA GLY A 141 7.80 2.62 16.10
C GLY A 141 8.81 3.75 15.96
N VAL A 142 8.37 4.95 15.56
CA VAL A 142 9.22 6.13 15.33
C VAL A 142 8.77 7.37 16.12
N SER A 143 7.96 7.21 17.16
CA SER A 143 7.43 8.33 17.98
C SER A 143 8.54 9.15 18.64
N ASP A 144 9.64 8.50 19.01
CA ASP A 144 10.77 9.14 19.69
C ASP A 144 11.73 9.85 18.72
N LEU A 145 11.50 9.72 17.41
CA LEU A 145 12.30 10.35 16.38
C LEU A 145 11.68 11.70 15.97
N GLN A 146 12.53 12.60 15.50
CA GLN A 146 12.10 13.88 14.93
C GLN A 146 12.69 14.05 13.54
N PRO A 147 11.90 14.53 12.54
CA PRO A 147 12.42 14.81 11.23
C PRO A 147 13.45 15.93 11.27
N GLU A 148 14.60 15.70 10.67
CA GLU A 148 15.60 16.75 10.49
C GLU A 148 15.14 17.75 9.43
N GLN A 149 15.61 19.01 9.56
CA GLN A 149 15.47 20.00 8.49
C GLN A 149 16.78 20.24 7.80
N LYS A 150 16.78 20.10 6.48
CA LYS A 150 17.93 20.39 5.61
C LYS A 150 17.48 21.19 4.41
N ASP A 151 18.12 22.33 4.15
CA ASP A 151 17.82 23.22 3.02
C ASP A 151 16.33 23.63 2.95
N GLY A 152 15.70 23.85 4.10
CA GLY A 152 14.29 24.23 4.22
C GLY A 152 13.29 23.08 3.95
N LYS A 153 13.78 21.82 3.89
CA LYS A 153 12.96 20.62 3.73
C LYS A 153 13.07 19.70 4.91
N PHE A 154 12.01 18.97 5.19
CA PHE A 154 12.00 17.91 6.19
C PHE A 154 12.57 16.61 5.62
N ILE A 155 13.43 15.96 6.35
CA ILE A 155 13.91 14.62 6.05
C ILE A 155 12.99 13.64 6.78
N PRO A 156 12.22 12.78 6.07
CA PRO A 156 11.36 11.79 6.72
C PRO A 156 12.16 10.88 7.65
N VAL A 157 11.60 10.57 8.81
CA VAL A 157 12.20 9.55 9.70
C VAL A 157 12.02 8.17 9.09
N THR A 158 12.98 7.27 9.32
CA THR A 158 12.94 5.92 8.75
C THR A 158 12.95 4.89 9.87
N ASN A 159 12.02 3.93 9.84
CA ASN A 159 11.97 2.84 10.81
C ASN A 159 12.91 1.68 10.44
N ALA A 160 12.96 0.64 11.30
CA ALA A 160 13.80 -0.53 11.09
C ALA A 160 13.47 -1.34 9.81
N ALA A 161 12.26 -1.21 9.27
CA ALA A 161 11.86 -1.83 8.00
C ALA A 161 12.17 -0.96 6.77
N GLY A 162 12.85 0.17 6.93
CA GLY A 162 13.17 1.09 5.84
C GLY A 162 11.99 1.95 5.37
N ILE A 163 10.89 2.02 6.14
CA ILE A 163 9.72 2.83 5.80
C ILE A 163 9.97 4.28 6.19
N GLN A 164 9.96 5.18 5.20
CA GLN A 164 10.07 6.62 5.39
C GLN A 164 8.74 7.18 5.90
N THR A 165 8.77 7.90 7.02
CA THR A 165 7.54 8.36 7.70
C THR A 165 7.58 9.87 7.92
N MET A 166 6.50 10.54 7.53
CA MET A 166 6.18 11.91 7.94
C MET A 166 4.79 11.95 8.58
N SER A 167 4.65 12.76 9.59
CA SER A 167 3.38 12.97 10.30
C SER A 167 3.23 14.41 10.70
N ILE A 168 2.00 14.89 10.67
CA ILE A 168 1.67 16.16 11.29
C ILE A 168 1.98 16.13 12.80
N GLY A 169 1.92 14.95 13.43
CA GLY A 169 2.27 14.73 14.81
C GLY A 169 3.72 15.09 15.18
N PHE A 170 4.64 15.10 14.21
CA PHE A 170 6.01 15.56 14.44
C PHE A 170 6.13 17.10 14.52
N LEU A 171 5.16 17.82 13.97
CA LEU A 171 5.19 19.29 13.87
C LEU A 171 4.32 19.98 14.91
N VAL A 172 3.44 19.23 15.56
CA VAL A 172 2.49 19.77 16.55
C VAL A 172 2.90 19.29 17.94
N ASN A 173 3.03 20.23 18.84
CA ASN A 173 3.24 19.88 20.25
C ASN A 173 1.94 19.27 20.80
N THR A 174 1.94 17.99 21.11
CA THR A 174 0.76 17.23 21.57
C THR A 174 0.17 17.76 22.87
N ASP A 175 0.94 18.55 23.63
CA ASP A 175 0.53 19.15 24.91
C ASP A 175 -0.30 20.43 24.73
N GLN A 176 -0.43 20.94 23.52
CA GLN A 176 -1.22 22.15 23.23
C GLN A 176 -2.39 21.82 22.31
N ALA A 177 -3.61 22.05 22.77
CA ALA A 177 -4.80 21.96 21.94
C ALA A 177 -4.78 23.06 20.88
N VAL A 178 -4.32 22.74 19.66
CA VAL A 178 -4.40 23.65 18.53
C VAL A 178 -5.79 23.52 17.89
N VAL A 179 -6.51 24.62 17.83
CA VAL A 179 -7.81 24.65 17.14
C VAL A 179 -7.58 24.73 15.64
N TRP A 180 -7.58 23.57 14.99
CA TRP A 180 -7.41 23.46 13.55
C TRP A 180 -8.70 23.80 12.79
N ARG A 181 -8.62 24.72 11.83
CA ARG A 181 -9.70 24.99 10.86
C ARG A 181 -9.37 24.32 9.54
N GLY A 182 -10.38 23.87 8.80
CA GLY A 182 -10.20 23.12 7.54
C GLY A 182 -9.15 23.67 6.56
N PRO A 183 -9.15 24.98 6.23
CA PRO A 183 -8.13 25.55 5.36
C PRO A 183 -6.70 25.47 5.91
N MET A 184 -6.52 25.62 7.22
CA MET A 184 -5.19 25.48 7.88
C MET A 184 -4.69 24.06 7.82
N VAL A 185 -5.58 23.07 8.05
CA VAL A 185 -5.28 21.65 7.91
C VAL A 185 -4.77 21.32 6.53
N SER A 186 -5.51 21.74 5.50
CA SER A 186 -5.14 21.48 4.10
C SER A 186 -3.81 22.11 3.73
N GLN A 187 -3.53 23.32 4.22
CA GLN A 187 -2.26 24.01 3.97
C GLN A 187 -1.09 23.31 4.66
N ALA A 188 -1.23 22.95 5.94
CA ALA A 188 -0.20 22.25 6.70
C ALA A 188 0.15 20.90 6.07
N LEU A 189 -0.86 20.12 5.65
CA LEU A 189 -0.64 18.83 5.00
C LEU A 189 0.01 18.95 3.62
N GLN A 190 -0.36 19.96 2.83
CA GLN A 190 0.33 20.25 1.57
C GLN A 190 1.79 20.64 1.82
N GLN A 191 2.04 21.50 2.80
CA GLN A 191 3.38 21.88 3.18
C GLN A 191 4.19 20.65 3.59
N LEU A 192 3.64 19.80 4.46
CA LEU A 192 4.27 18.57 4.90
C LEU A 192 4.61 17.65 3.71
N LEU A 193 3.68 17.47 2.79
CA LEU A 193 3.83 16.60 1.64
C LEU A 193 4.89 17.11 0.64
N PHE A 194 4.84 18.40 0.29
CA PHE A 194 5.71 18.98 -0.73
C PHE A 194 7.07 19.45 -0.20
N GLN A 195 7.17 19.73 1.11
CA GLN A 195 8.43 20.09 1.76
C GLN A 195 9.18 18.89 2.34
N SER A 196 8.62 17.69 2.32
CA SER A 196 9.35 16.47 2.68
C SER A 196 10.25 16.03 1.52
N GLN A 197 11.50 15.73 1.85
CA GLN A 197 12.47 15.18 0.91
C GLN A 197 12.39 13.64 0.93
N TRP A 198 11.45 13.10 0.18
CA TRP A 198 11.30 11.66 -0.01
C TRP A 198 12.48 11.11 -0.81
N ASP A 199 13.08 10.00 -0.35
CA ASP A 199 14.23 9.37 -1.01
C ASP A 199 13.78 8.16 -1.83
N ASP A 200 13.54 8.39 -3.12
CA ASP A 200 13.20 7.39 -4.15
C ASP A 200 12.12 6.38 -3.71
N VAL A 201 11.01 6.89 -3.16
CA VAL A 201 9.86 6.10 -2.69
C VAL A 201 9.09 5.55 -3.89
N ASP A 202 8.91 4.23 -3.92
CA ASP A 202 8.13 3.55 -4.95
C ASP A 202 6.61 3.73 -4.73
N TYR A 203 6.18 3.65 -3.46
CA TYR A 203 4.79 3.82 -3.05
C TYR A 203 4.71 4.60 -1.74
N LEU A 204 4.00 5.71 -1.77
CA LEU A 204 3.67 6.52 -0.60
C LEU A 204 2.21 6.26 -0.20
N PHE A 205 2.00 5.70 0.97
CA PHE A 205 0.67 5.63 1.58
C PHE A 205 0.36 6.95 2.28
N ILE A 206 -0.84 7.48 2.04
CA ILE A 206 -1.35 8.64 2.78
C ILE A 206 -2.52 8.18 3.64
N ASP A 207 -2.32 8.25 4.96
CA ASP A 207 -3.36 7.99 5.95
C ASP A 207 -4.21 9.25 6.11
N LEU A 208 -5.35 9.31 5.39
CA LEU A 208 -6.22 10.50 5.36
C LEU A 208 -7.04 10.66 6.64
N PRO A 209 -7.47 11.88 7.00
CA PRO A 209 -8.44 12.06 8.08
C PRO A 209 -9.71 11.25 7.82
N PRO A 210 -10.45 10.80 8.84
CA PRO A 210 -11.72 10.10 8.64
C PRO A 210 -12.83 11.04 8.15
N GLY A 211 -13.84 10.47 7.50
CA GLY A 211 -15.03 11.20 7.03
C GLY A 211 -14.99 11.53 5.53
N THR A 212 -15.92 12.34 5.09
CA THR A 212 -16.12 12.76 3.68
C THR A 212 -16.33 14.27 3.54
N GLY A 213 -15.82 15.02 4.53
CA GLY A 213 -15.97 16.47 4.60
C GLY A 213 -15.00 17.26 3.71
N ASP A 214 -15.10 18.59 3.80
CA ASP A 214 -14.34 19.54 2.97
C ASP A 214 -12.82 19.35 3.06
N VAL A 215 -12.29 18.92 4.21
CA VAL A 215 -10.85 18.67 4.39
C VAL A 215 -10.39 17.54 3.49
N GLN A 216 -11.09 16.39 3.53
CA GLN A 216 -10.76 15.24 2.66
C GLN A 216 -10.92 15.57 1.19
N LEU A 217 -12.02 16.24 0.82
CA LEU A 217 -12.27 16.65 -0.56
C LEU A 217 -11.15 17.56 -1.06
N THR A 218 -10.78 18.58 -0.27
CA THR A 218 -9.70 19.50 -0.61
C THR A 218 -8.35 18.81 -0.75
N LEU A 219 -8.02 17.90 0.17
CA LEU A 219 -6.79 17.12 0.11
C LEU A 219 -6.78 16.23 -1.15
N SER A 220 -7.85 15.51 -1.39
CA SER A 220 -7.98 14.65 -2.56
C SER A 220 -7.85 15.39 -3.90
N GLN A 221 -8.22 16.66 -3.95
CA GLN A 221 -8.07 17.48 -5.14
C GLN A 221 -6.67 18.07 -5.33
N LYS A 222 -5.90 18.23 -4.26
CA LYS A 222 -4.60 18.93 -4.29
C LYS A 222 -3.40 18.00 -4.22
N ILE A 223 -3.59 16.77 -3.75
CA ILE A 223 -2.54 15.75 -3.68
C ILE A 223 -2.54 14.92 -4.97
N PRO A 224 -1.38 14.61 -5.57
CA PRO A 224 -1.29 13.78 -6.77
C PRO A 224 -1.52 12.30 -6.46
N VAL A 225 -2.76 11.95 -6.11
CA VAL A 225 -3.14 10.58 -5.72
C VAL A 225 -3.21 9.70 -6.98
N THR A 226 -2.47 8.60 -6.98
CA THR A 226 -2.55 7.59 -8.04
C THR A 226 -3.85 6.80 -7.92
N ALA A 227 -4.19 6.35 -6.71
CA ALA A 227 -5.41 5.61 -6.44
C ALA A 227 -5.76 5.62 -4.93
N SER A 228 -6.96 5.18 -4.60
CA SER A 228 -7.45 5.10 -3.22
C SER A 228 -7.90 3.70 -2.84
N VAL A 229 -7.86 3.41 -1.52
CA VAL A 229 -8.42 2.22 -0.88
C VAL A 229 -9.35 2.70 0.23
N ILE A 230 -10.55 2.12 0.30
CA ILE A 230 -11.54 2.47 1.31
C ILE A 230 -11.57 1.41 2.40
N VAL A 231 -11.37 1.83 3.66
CA VAL A 231 -11.43 0.96 4.83
C VAL A 231 -12.77 1.16 5.53
N THR A 232 -13.45 0.05 5.83
CA THR A 232 -14.73 0.04 6.56
C THR A 232 -14.80 -1.14 7.52
N THR A 233 -15.89 -1.24 8.27
CA THR A 233 -16.27 -2.40 9.10
C THR A 233 -17.62 -2.94 8.63
N PRO A 234 -18.03 -4.18 9.00
CA PRO A 234 -19.29 -4.79 8.52
C PRO A 234 -20.57 -4.07 8.94
N GLN A 235 -20.52 -3.17 9.92
CA GLN A 235 -21.69 -2.47 10.47
C GLN A 235 -22.36 -1.57 9.42
N ASP A 236 -23.70 -1.60 9.33
CA ASP A 236 -24.49 -0.85 8.35
C ASP A 236 -24.16 0.65 8.31
N ILE A 237 -24.00 1.28 9.48
CA ILE A 237 -23.63 2.71 9.56
C ILE A 237 -22.24 2.96 8.94
N ALA A 238 -21.28 2.07 9.16
CA ALA A 238 -19.94 2.19 8.55
C ALA A 238 -20.00 2.00 7.04
N LEU A 239 -20.82 1.09 6.55
CA LEU A 239 -21.01 0.82 5.12
C LEU A 239 -21.68 2.00 4.42
N LEU A 240 -22.65 2.67 5.05
CA LEU A 240 -23.26 3.90 4.52
C LEU A 240 -22.24 5.03 4.35
N ASP A 241 -21.35 5.20 5.32
CA ASP A 241 -20.31 6.22 5.24
C ASP A 241 -19.19 5.83 4.26
N ALA A 242 -18.86 4.54 4.15
CA ALA A 242 -17.93 4.05 3.13
C ALA A 242 -18.45 4.30 1.71
N ARG A 243 -19.76 4.14 1.46
CA ARG A 243 -20.40 4.51 0.18
C ARG A 243 -20.15 5.97 -0.15
N LYS A 244 -20.34 6.88 0.82
CA LYS A 244 -20.08 8.33 0.61
C LYS A 244 -18.61 8.60 0.28
N ALA A 245 -17.67 7.85 0.90
CA ALA A 245 -16.26 7.97 0.58
C ALA A 245 -15.96 7.50 -0.86
N VAL A 246 -16.54 6.40 -1.31
CA VAL A 246 -16.45 5.94 -2.71
C VAL A 246 -16.99 7.01 -3.66
N ASP A 247 -18.16 7.56 -3.39
CA ASP A 247 -18.77 8.62 -4.23
C ASP A 247 -17.91 9.88 -4.28
N MET A 248 -17.27 10.25 -3.16
CA MET A 248 -16.37 11.41 -3.09
C MET A 248 -15.15 11.21 -4.00
N PHE A 249 -14.45 10.07 -3.91
CA PHE A 249 -13.27 9.81 -4.75
C PHE A 249 -13.64 9.72 -6.24
N ALA A 250 -14.79 9.14 -6.57
CA ALA A 250 -15.29 9.11 -7.94
C ALA A 250 -15.52 10.52 -8.49
N LYS A 251 -16.10 11.45 -7.70
CA LYS A 251 -16.32 12.85 -8.09
C LYS A 251 -15.05 13.64 -8.37
N VAL A 252 -13.94 13.29 -7.71
CA VAL A 252 -12.63 13.93 -7.93
C VAL A 252 -11.73 13.14 -8.89
N ASN A 253 -12.30 12.14 -9.59
CA ASN A 253 -11.62 11.32 -10.59
C ASN A 253 -10.37 10.59 -10.04
N ILE A 254 -10.40 10.16 -8.78
CA ILE A 254 -9.38 9.29 -8.20
C ILE A 254 -9.87 7.85 -8.31
N PRO A 255 -9.12 6.96 -8.96
CA PRO A 255 -9.45 5.55 -9.05
C PRO A 255 -9.54 4.90 -7.67
N ILE A 256 -10.54 4.03 -7.47
CA ILE A 256 -10.71 3.27 -6.24
C ILE A 256 -10.29 1.83 -6.53
N LEU A 257 -9.21 1.39 -5.90
CA LEU A 257 -8.67 0.05 -6.09
C LEU A 257 -9.55 -1.02 -5.47
N GLY A 258 -10.20 -0.68 -4.36
CA GLY A 258 -11.11 -1.57 -3.67
C GLY A 258 -11.43 -1.15 -2.26
N ILE A 259 -12.19 -2.03 -1.60
CA ILE A 259 -12.64 -1.91 -0.21
C ILE A 259 -11.88 -2.94 0.63
N ILE A 260 -11.43 -2.55 1.81
CA ILE A 260 -10.95 -3.45 2.86
C ILE A 260 -11.98 -3.43 3.99
N GLU A 261 -12.60 -4.58 4.26
CA GLU A 261 -13.47 -4.78 5.40
C GLU A 261 -12.63 -5.18 6.61
N ASN A 262 -12.41 -4.26 7.52
CA ASN A 262 -11.69 -4.52 8.75
C ASN A 262 -12.65 -4.96 9.85
N MET A 263 -12.14 -5.69 10.85
CA MET A 263 -12.93 -6.25 11.96
C MET A 263 -14.07 -7.16 11.47
N ALA A 264 -13.87 -7.85 10.34
CA ALA A 264 -14.85 -8.74 9.75
C ALA A 264 -15.17 -9.93 10.65
N THR A 265 -14.16 -10.42 11.39
CA THR A 265 -14.30 -11.54 12.31
C THR A 265 -13.47 -11.28 13.56
N HIS A 266 -14.00 -11.55 14.73
CA HIS A 266 -13.22 -11.62 15.96
C HIS A 266 -12.70 -13.05 16.15
N ILE A 267 -11.43 -13.19 16.45
CA ILE A 267 -10.80 -14.47 16.78
C ILE A 267 -10.53 -14.49 18.28
N CYS A 268 -11.21 -15.38 19.01
CA CYS A 268 -11.05 -15.52 20.44
C CYS A 268 -9.62 -15.97 20.78
N SER A 269 -8.91 -15.20 21.59
CA SER A 269 -7.52 -15.50 21.97
C SER A 269 -7.36 -16.75 22.85
N GLN A 270 -8.45 -17.27 23.45
CA GLN A 270 -8.40 -18.46 24.32
C GLN A 270 -8.73 -19.74 23.59
N CYS A 271 -9.72 -19.76 22.67
CA CYS A 271 -10.18 -20.99 22.03
C CYS A 271 -10.08 -20.96 20.50
N GLY A 272 -9.68 -19.85 19.89
CA GLY A 272 -9.57 -19.72 18.43
C GLY A 272 -10.91 -19.63 17.70
N HIS A 273 -12.06 -19.60 18.42
CA HIS A 273 -13.39 -19.45 17.82
C HIS A 273 -13.48 -18.12 17.04
N ALA A 274 -13.93 -18.19 15.81
CA ALA A 274 -14.11 -17.03 14.95
C ALA A 274 -15.59 -16.62 14.92
N GLU A 275 -15.89 -15.38 15.26
CA GLU A 275 -17.25 -14.83 15.34
C GLU A 275 -17.35 -13.48 14.62
N ALA A 276 -18.38 -13.29 13.81
CA ALA A 276 -18.65 -12.03 13.11
C ALA A 276 -19.44 -11.07 14.02
N ILE A 277 -18.79 -10.50 15.04
CA ILE A 277 -19.41 -9.65 16.07
C ILE A 277 -20.14 -8.44 15.46
N PHE A 278 -19.59 -7.88 14.38
CA PHE A 278 -20.12 -6.68 13.71
C PHE A 278 -21.01 -6.98 12.50
N GLY A 279 -21.41 -8.25 12.31
CA GLY A 279 -22.14 -8.71 11.15
C GLY A 279 -21.24 -9.38 10.11
N SER A 280 -21.86 -10.04 9.13
CA SER A 280 -21.19 -10.74 8.03
C SER A 280 -21.57 -10.15 6.69
N ASP A 281 -20.68 -10.32 5.69
CA ASP A 281 -20.92 -9.99 4.28
C ASP A 281 -21.18 -8.50 3.95
N GLY A 282 -21.08 -7.59 4.93
CA GLY A 282 -21.36 -6.17 4.71
C GLY A 282 -20.45 -5.56 3.63
N GLY A 283 -19.15 -5.79 3.73
CA GLY A 283 -18.17 -5.32 2.73
C GLY A 283 -18.37 -5.99 1.37
N LYS A 284 -18.77 -7.26 1.34
CA LYS A 284 -19.07 -7.97 0.09
C LYS A 284 -20.30 -7.37 -0.60
N MET A 285 -21.40 -7.16 0.13
CA MET A 285 -22.60 -6.51 -0.40
C MET A 285 -22.29 -5.09 -0.91
N LEU A 286 -21.48 -4.32 -0.17
CA LEU A 286 -21.09 -2.99 -0.60
C LEU A 286 -20.25 -3.05 -1.89
N SER A 287 -19.30 -3.98 -1.97
CA SER A 287 -18.46 -4.25 -3.14
C SER A 287 -19.30 -4.53 -4.40
N GLU A 288 -20.25 -5.45 -4.28
CA GLU A 288 -21.16 -5.83 -5.37
C GLU A 288 -22.05 -4.65 -5.80
N ASN A 289 -22.65 -3.92 -4.83
CA ASN A 289 -23.52 -2.78 -5.11
C ASN A 289 -22.83 -1.58 -5.79
N LEU A 290 -21.53 -1.38 -5.49
CA LEU A 290 -20.75 -0.27 -6.04
C LEU A 290 -19.87 -0.68 -7.22
N ASN A 291 -19.82 -1.97 -7.55
CA ASN A 291 -18.88 -2.53 -8.52
C ASN A 291 -17.42 -2.13 -8.21
N VAL A 292 -17.07 -2.13 -6.90
CA VAL A 292 -15.74 -1.84 -6.37
C VAL A 292 -15.23 -3.10 -5.67
N PRO A 293 -14.07 -3.67 -6.04
CA PRO A 293 -13.63 -4.95 -5.50
C PRO A 293 -13.44 -4.96 -3.98
N LEU A 294 -13.82 -6.06 -3.33
CA LEU A 294 -13.41 -6.37 -1.95
C LEU A 294 -11.98 -6.93 -2.00
N LEU A 295 -11.02 -6.20 -1.43
CA LEU A 295 -9.59 -6.58 -1.46
C LEU A 295 -9.24 -7.56 -0.35
N ALA A 296 -9.83 -7.39 0.84
CA ALA A 296 -9.61 -8.25 1.99
C ALA A 296 -10.70 -8.09 3.03
N GLN A 297 -10.86 -9.14 3.85
CA GLN A 297 -11.56 -9.13 5.12
C GLN A 297 -10.54 -9.40 6.22
N LEU A 298 -10.33 -8.41 7.10
CA LEU A 298 -9.30 -8.44 8.13
C LEU A 298 -9.93 -8.73 9.50
N PRO A 299 -9.28 -9.52 10.36
CA PRO A 299 -9.84 -9.86 11.67
C PRO A 299 -9.68 -8.71 12.67
N LEU A 300 -10.59 -8.66 13.64
CA LEU A 300 -10.38 -7.99 14.92
C LEU A 300 -9.56 -8.92 15.80
N SER A 301 -8.29 -8.58 16.00
CA SER A 301 -7.30 -9.44 16.66
C SER A 301 -6.55 -8.68 17.75
N LEU A 302 -6.43 -9.30 18.92
CA LEU A 302 -5.66 -8.73 20.04
C LEU A 302 -4.17 -8.52 19.70
N PRO A 303 -3.47 -9.46 19.06
CA PRO A 303 -2.08 -9.25 18.62
C PRO A 303 -1.90 -8.02 17.72
N ILE A 304 -2.82 -7.80 16.76
CA ILE A 304 -2.75 -6.61 15.89
C ILE A 304 -2.84 -5.35 16.74
N ARG A 305 -3.84 -5.24 17.63
CA ARG A 305 -4.02 -4.06 18.48
C ARG A 305 -2.79 -3.80 19.34
N GLN A 306 -2.27 -4.84 20.03
CA GLN A 306 -1.11 -4.71 20.91
C GLN A 306 0.15 -4.26 20.16
N ALA A 307 0.41 -4.88 18.99
CA ALA A 307 1.56 -4.54 18.18
C ALA A 307 1.50 -3.09 17.64
N MET A 308 0.31 -2.60 17.27
CA MET A 308 0.15 -1.23 16.81
C MET A 308 0.36 -0.22 17.95
N ASP A 309 -0.16 -0.50 19.15
CA ASP A 309 0.03 0.36 20.33
C ASP A 309 1.51 0.43 20.78
N GLN A 310 2.28 -0.61 20.50
CA GLN A 310 3.69 -0.74 20.88
C GLN A 310 4.69 -0.41 19.76
N GLY A 311 4.22 -0.06 18.57
CA GLY A 311 5.09 0.19 17.41
C GLY A 311 5.78 -1.06 16.86
N GLN A 312 5.24 -2.24 17.13
CA GLN A 312 5.81 -3.55 16.80
C GLN A 312 5.13 -4.22 15.59
N GLY A 313 4.67 -3.43 14.63
CA GLY A 313 4.00 -3.96 13.45
C GLY A 313 4.90 -4.84 12.57
N VAL A 314 6.21 -4.55 12.54
CA VAL A 314 7.19 -5.35 11.78
C VAL A 314 7.35 -6.73 12.42
N GLU A 315 7.49 -6.78 13.74
CA GLU A 315 7.58 -7.99 14.55
C GLU A 315 6.31 -8.83 14.46
N LEU A 316 5.13 -8.19 14.54
CA LEU A 316 3.85 -8.86 14.36
C LEU A 316 3.80 -9.64 13.05
N GLN A 317 4.17 -9.01 11.94
CA GLN A 317 4.16 -9.68 10.64
C GLN A 317 5.32 -10.68 10.44
N GLN A 318 6.26 -10.79 11.38
CA GLN A 318 7.27 -11.85 11.40
C GLN A 318 6.81 -13.07 12.21
N THR A 319 6.06 -12.85 13.28
CA THR A 319 5.64 -13.87 14.24
C THR A 319 4.26 -14.45 13.92
N GLU A 320 3.33 -13.62 13.43
CA GLU A 320 1.94 -13.98 13.13
C GLU A 320 1.72 -14.18 11.63
N THR A 321 2.17 -15.33 11.11
CA THR A 321 2.16 -15.63 9.66
C THR A 321 0.76 -15.52 9.04
N ALA A 322 -0.30 -15.93 9.74
CA ALA A 322 -1.67 -15.84 9.23
C ALA A 322 -2.09 -14.38 9.00
N ILE A 323 -1.76 -13.50 9.95
CA ILE A 323 -2.02 -12.05 9.84
C ILE A 323 -1.18 -11.44 8.73
N ALA A 324 0.11 -11.78 8.67
CA ALA A 324 1.03 -11.31 7.64
C ALA A 324 0.52 -11.67 6.23
N ASN A 325 0.06 -12.90 6.03
CA ASN A 325 -0.48 -13.37 4.75
C ASN A 325 -1.73 -12.60 4.33
N LEU A 326 -2.64 -12.25 5.25
CA LEU A 326 -3.83 -11.45 4.92
C LEU A 326 -3.44 -10.06 4.38
N TYR A 327 -2.55 -9.36 5.08
CA TYR A 327 -2.07 -8.05 4.61
C TYR A 327 -1.24 -8.14 3.34
N GLN A 328 -0.42 -9.18 3.19
CA GLN A 328 0.35 -9.43 1.97
C GLN A 328 -0.57 -9.66 0.77
N GLN A 329 -1.63 -10.48 0.92
CA GLN A 329 -2.61 -10.72 -0.14
C GLN A 329 -3.37 -9.44 -0.51
N ALA A 330 -3.83 -8.66 0.49
CA ALA A 330 -4.48 -7.38 0.24
C ALA A 330 -3.55 -6.42 -0.52
N THR A 331 -2.30 -6.31 -0.07
CA THR A 331 -1.27 -5.48 -0.71
C THR A 331 -0.98 -5.93 -2.14
N TRP A 332 -0.88 -7.25 -2.35
CA TRP A 332 -0.68 -7.82 -3.68
C TRP A 332 -1.80 -7.45 -4.65
N GLN A 333 -3.07 -7.55 -4.22
CA GLN A 333 -4.22 -7.13 -5.03
C GLN A 333 -4.18 -5.63 -5.36
N ILE A 334 -3.78 -4.78 -4.40
CA ILE A 334 -3.60 -3.35 -4.61
C ILE A 334 -2.56 -3.09 -5.70
N ILE A 335 -1.39 -3.71 -5.62
CA ILE A 335 -0.28 -3.51 -6.55
C ILE A 335 -0.60 -4.01 -7.95
N LEU A 336 -1.25 -5.16 -8.08
CA LEU A 336 -1.70 -5.67 -9.38
C LEU A 336 -2.67 -4.70 -10.06
N LYS A 337 -3.62 -4.13 -9.31
CA LYS A 337 -4.56 -3.13 -9.86
C LYS A 337 -3.88 -1.83 -10.27
N ILE A 338 -2.90 -1.35 -9.51
CA ILE A 338 -2.09 -0.19 -9.89
C ILE A 338 -1.34 -0.50 -11.19
N SER A 339 -0.76 -1.68 -11.33
CA SER A 339 0.01 -2.05 -12.53
C SER A 339 -0.83 -2.11 -13.82
N ASP A 340 -2.17 -2.26 -13.72
CA ASP A 340 -3.12 -2.18 -14.83
C ASP A 340 -3.45 -0.73 -15.24
N MET A 341 -3.10 0.25 -14.42
CA MET A 341 -3.42 1.65 -14.67
C MET A 341 -2.50 2.26 -15.73
N GLY A 342 -2.92 3.39 -16.29
CA GLY A 342 -2.14 4.13 -17.27
C GLY A 342 -0.81 4.61 -16.69
N LYS A 343 0.31 4.26 -17.36
CA LYS A 343 1.66 4.70 -16.97
C LYS A 343 1.85 6.18 -17.27
N ASP A 344 2.63 6.85 -16.42
CA ASP A 344 3.06 8.24 -16.64
C ASP A 344 4.46 8.26 -17.24
N PHE A 345 4.56 8.81 -18.45
CA PHE A 345 5.82 8.99 -19.18
C PHE A 345 6.27 10.45 -19.20
N SER A 346 5.63 11.36 -18.47
CA SER A 346 5.93 12.79 -18.50
C SER A 346 7.38 13.12 -18.14
N ASN A 347 7.99 12.31 -17.28
CA ASN A 347 9.41 12.45 -16.89
C ASN A 347 10.39 11.76 -17.86
N ALA A 348 9.89 10.98 -18.83
CA ALA A 348 10.74 10.29 -19.81
C ALA A 348 11.11 11.19 -21.00
N PHE A 349 10.41 12.31 -21.20
CA PHE A 349 10.67 13.27 -22.27
C PHE A 349 11.15 14.60 -21.69
N PRO A 350 12.20 15.21 -22.25
CA PRO A 350 12.62 16.55 -21.85
C PRO A 350 11.45 17.53 -22.09
N LYS A 351 11.24 18.44 -21.14
CA LYS A 351 10.25 19.53 -21.33
C LYS A 351 10.71 20.36 -22.52
N ILE A 352 9.92 20.38 -23.59
CA ILE A 352 10.15 21.30 -24.70
C ILE A 352 9.77 22.68 -24.17
N VAL A 353 10.78 23.51 -23.89
CA VAL A 353 10.58 24.94 -23.63
C VAL A 353 10.50 25.59 -25.02
N ILE A 354 9.32 26.03 -25.40
CA ILE A 354 9.15 26.91 -26.56
C ILE A 354 9.49 28.31 -26.04
N GLU A 355 10.68 28.84 -26.44
CA GLU A 355 11.06 30.24 -26.23
C GLU A 355 10.22 31.18 -27.12
#